data_1e3ed880cf16d7cdc8f0e15556dbaf39
#
_entry.id   1e3ed880cf16d7cdc8f0e15556dbaf39
#
_cell.length_a   1.000
_cell.length_b   1.000
_cell.length_c   1.000
_cell.angle_alpha   90.00
_cell.angle_beta   90.00
_cell.angle_gamma   90.00
#
_symmetry.space_group_name_H-M   'P 1'
#
loop_
_entity.id
_entity.type
_entity.pdbx_description
1 polymer ?
#
loop_
_entity_poly.entity_id
_entity_poly.type
_entity_poly.pdbx_seq_one_letter_code
_entity_poly.pdbx_strand_id
1 'polypeptide(L)'
;IKAIFAGIFCTMSYNVASGLLRSIGDSKTPLYFLIFSSVLNIILDVFFIVVVKAGTAGAAYATVISQGLAAILSFIVMFKKYDILRTHRDDYYMDWNGIWHMLSIGLQMALNYSITAIGTMIFQAAVNVFGSQVVASFTAASKVNNIATQTMPTLGTAAATYCGQNLGAGKYDRIFKGMKSCFFICIGCAVLAAAINCFVGPHMIGWFITSPTAADIDYAMKYLRIASVFML
;
A
#
# COMPACT_ATOMS: atom_id res chain seq x y z
N ILE A 1 19.22 -0.25 -4.73
CA ILE A 1 18.80 -0.96 -3.49
C ILE A 1 19.33 -0.24 -2.26
N LYS A 2 20.65 0.02 -2.09
CA LYS A 2 21.21 0.70 -0.91
C LYS A 2 20.55 2.07 -0.63
N ALA A 3 20.32 2.88 -1.66
CA ALA A 3 19.66 4.18 -1.52
C ALA A 3 18.21 4.06 -0.99
N ILE A 4 17.46 3.07 -1.46
CA ILE A 4 16.10 2.81 -0.97
C ILE A 4 16.11 2.39 0.50
N PHE A 5 17.04 1.51 0.90
CA PHE A 5 17.18 1.12 2.30
C PHE A 5 17.52 2.31 3.21
N ALA A 6 18.43 3.19 2.76
CA ALA A 6 18.73 4.44 3.49
C ALA A 6 17.49 5.35 3.58
N GLY A 7 16.62 5.33 2.55
CA GLY A 7 15.38 6.12 2.49
C GLY A 7 14.20 5.54 3.27
N ILE A 8 14.30 4.32 3.82
CA ILE A 8 13.22 3.70 4.60
C ILE A 8 12.78 4.62 5.75
N PHE A 9 13.72 5.32 6.39
CA PHE A 9 13.42 6.27 7.45
C PHE A 9 12.47 7.38 6.99
N CYS A 10 12.66 7.92 5.78
CA CYS A 10 11.79 8.95 5.21
C CYS A 10 10.37 8.41 4.97
N THR A 11 10.27 7.21 4.42
CA THR A 11 8.97 6.55 4.17
C THR A 11 8.26 6.21 5.48
N MET A 12 8.99 5.70 6.48
CA MET A 12 8.42 5.45 7.82
C MET A 12 7.92 6.73 8.46
N SER A 13 8.71 7.81 8.42
CA SER A 13 8.34 9.11 8.99
C SER A 13 7.06 9.66 8.35
N TYR A 14 6.93 9.57 7.03
CA TYR A 14 5.70 9.94 6.34
C TYR A 14 4.51 9.07 6.77
N ASN A 15 4.68 7.76 6.87
CA ASN A 15 3.62 6.85 7.29
C ASN A 15 3.16 7.10 8.72
N VAL A 16 4.10 7.38 9.64
CA VAL A 16 3.77 7.76 11.02
C VAL A 16 2.97 9.06 11.06
N ALA A 17 3.45 10.12 10.41
CA ALA A 17 2.74 11.40 10.34
C ALA A 17 1.34 11.24 9.73
N SER A 18 1.22 10.46 8.64
CA SER A 18 -0.07 10.15 7.99
C SER A 18 -1.00 9.36 8.90
N GLY A 19 -0.48 8.41 9.66
CA GLY A 19 -1.23 7.63 10.64
C GLY A 19 -1.79 8.49 11.76
N LEU A 20 -0.94 9.35 12.34
CA LEU A 20 -1.33 10.31 13.39
C LEU A 20 -2.41 11.29 12.91
N LEU A 21 -2.25 11.87 11.72
CA LEU A 21 -3.26 12.77 11.15
C LEU A 21 -4.60 12.05 10.92
N ARG A 22 -4.57 10.81 10.41
CA ARG A 22 -5.79 10.01 10.25
C ARG A 22 -6.45 9.65 11.58
N SER A 23 -5.68 9.39 12.62
CA SER A 23 -6.23 9.05 13.94
C SER A 23 -7.05 10.19 14.56
N ILE A 24 -6.68 11.46 14.30
CA ILE A 24 -7.43 12.63 14.71
C ILE A 24 -8.56 13.04 13.74
N GLY A 25 -8.78 12.24 12.66
CA GLY A 25 -9.85 12.46 11.68
C GLY A 25 -9.45 13.27 10.45
N ASP A 26 -8.21 13.77 10.36
CA ASP A 26 -7.74 14.48 9.16
C ASP A 26 -7.15 13.51 8.13
N SER A 27 -8.01 12.98 7.26
CA SER A 27 -7.57 12.14 6.13
C SER A 27 -7.20 12.95 4.88
N LYS A 28 -7.57 14.24 4.83
CA LYS A 28 -7.33 15.10 3.65
C LYS A 28 -5.88 15.56 3.56
N THR A 29 -5.32 16.00 4.68
CA THR A 29 -3.93 16.49 4.71
C THR A 29 -2.91 15.44 4.25
N PRO A 30 -2.93 14.18 4.73
CA PRO A 30 -2.07 13.14 4.19
C PRO A 30 -2.26 12.88 2.70
N LEU A 31 -3.50 12.95 2.20
CA LEU A 31 -3.79 12.76 0.78
C LEU A 31 -3.13 13.85 -0.08
N TYR A 32 -3.21 15.12 0.33
CA TYR A 32 -2.55 16.21 -0.39
C TYR A 32 -1.04 16.03 -0.45
N PHE A 33 -0.42 15.60 0.63
CA PHE A 33 1.02 15.35 0.65
C PHE A 33 1.40 14.10 -0.15
N LEU A 34 0.53 13.09 -0.21
CA LEU A 34 0.73 11.94 -1.09
C LEU A 34 0.72 12.35 -2.57
N ILE A 35 -0.28 13.16 -2.98
CA ILE A 35 -0.36 13.68 -4.34
C ILE A 35 0.88 14.54 -4.65
N PHE A 36 1.25 15.45 -3.76
CA PHE A 36 2.45 16.28 -3.91
C PHE A 36 3.71 15.43 -4.06
N SER A 37 3.90 14.43 -3.19
CA SER A 37 5.03 13.51 -3.25
C SER A 37 5.08 12.73 -4.57
N SER A 38 3.93 12.27 -5.05
CA SER A 38 3.84 11.51 -6.30
C SER A 38 4.20 12.38 -7.52
N VAL A 39 3.66 13.59 -7.59
CA VAL A 39 4.00 14.53 -8.68
C VAL A 39 5.49 14.91 -8.63
N LEU A 40 5.99 15.23 -7.45
CA LEU A 40 7.41 15.55 -7.26
C LEU A 40 8.31 14.36 -7.62
N ASN A 41 7.91 13.14 -7.27
CA ASN A 41 8.64 11.93 -7.62
C ASN A 41 8.77 11.78 -9.14
N ILE A 42 7.66 11.94 -9.90
CA ILE A 42 7.68 11.87 -11.36
C ILE A 42 8.62 12.93 -11.96
N ILE A 43 8.57 14.17 -11.47
CA ILE A 43 9.45 15.25 -11.93
C ILE A 43 10.92 14.92 -11.67
N LEU A 44 11.22 14.46 -10.46
CA LEU A 44 12.57 14.09 -10.06
C LEU A 44 13.08 12.84 -10.80
N ASP A 45 12.22 11.87 -11.08
CA ASP A 45 12.57 10.69 -11.89
C ASP A 45 13.02 11.11 -13.29
N VAL A 46 12.23 11.95 -13.97
CA VAL A 46 12.60 12.47 -15.28
C VAL A 46 13.92 13.26 -15.19
N PHE A 47 14.06 14.11 -14.20
CA PHE A 47 15.27 14.91 -14.03
C PHE A 47 16.52 14.04 -13.80
N PHE A 48 16.48 13.11 -12.85
CA PHE A 48 17.63 12.28 -12.53
C PHE A 48 17.96 11.25 -13.60
N ILE A 49 16.95 10.71 -14.30
CA ILE A 49 17.17 9.71 -15.35
C ILE A 49 17.63 10.37 -16.67
N VAL A 50 16.94 11.44 -17.10
CA VAL A 50 17.16 12.04 -18.41
C VAL A 50 18.26 13.08 -18.39
N VAL A 51 18.24 14.01 -17.40
CA VAL A 51 19.20 15.14 -17.34
C VAL A 51 20.51 14.71 -16.67
N VAL A 52 20.42 14.11 -15.47
CA VAL A 52 21.61 13.71 -14.71
C VAL A 52 22.19 12.37 -15.20
N LYS A 53 21.40 11.57 -15.92
CA LYS A 53 21.76 10.24 -16.45
C LYS A 53 22.20 9.26 -15.34
N ALA A 54 21.62 9.39 -14.14
CA ALA A 54 21.94 8.57 -13.00
C ALA A 54 21.34 7.14 -13.06
N GLY A 55 20.61 6.80 -14.13
CA GLY A 55 20.03 5.49 -14.34
C GLY A 55 19.08 5.08 -13.21
N THR A 56 19.12 3.81 -12.82
CA THR A 56 18.27 3.26 -11.73
C THR A 56 18.54 3.87 -10.35
N ALA A 57 19.75 4.41 -10.12
CA ALA A 57 20.06 5.12 -8.88
C ALA A 57 19.30 6.45 -8.79
N GLY A 58 19.07 7.12 -9.92
CA GLY A 58 18.30 8.36 -10.01
C GLY A 58 16.87 8.17 -9.52
N ALA A 59 16.18 7.10 -9.96
CA ALA A 59 14.84 6.76 -9.49
C ALA A 59 14.79 6.51 -7.97
N ALA A 60 15.82 5.85 -7.43
CA ALA A 60 15.90 5.64 -5.98
C ALA A 60 16.05 6.96 -5.21
N TYR A 61 16.88 7.89 -5.68
CA TYR A 61 17.02 9.20 -5.07
C TYR A 61 15.74 10.04 -5.19
N ALA A 62 15.09 10.03 -6.33
CA ALA A 62 13.81 10.71 -6.53
C ALA A 62 12.77 10.25 -5.52
N THR A 63 12.65 8.96 -5.31
CA THR A 63 11.73 8.37 -4.33
C THR A 63 12.06 8.81 -2.90
N VAL A 64 13.33 8.75 -2.49
CA VAL A 64 13.75 9.12 -1.14
C VAL A 64 13.53 10.61 -0.87
N ILE A 65 13.86 11.48 -1.84
CA ILE A 65 13.71 12.93 -1.70
C ILE A 65 12.21 13.30 -1.63
N SER A 66 11.38 12.77 -2.51
CA SER A 66 9.95 13.07 -2.54
C SER A 66 9.25 12.62 -1.26
N GLN A 67 9.55 11.43 -0.76
CA GLN A 67 9.02 10.91 0.51
C GLN A 67 9.54 11.70 1.72
N GLY A 68 10.82 12.06 1.72
CA GLY A 68 11.41 12.88 2.78
C GLY A 68 10.75 14.26 2.89
N LEU A 69 10.54 14.93 1.75
CA LEU A 69 9.86 16.22 1.71
C LEU A 69 8.40 16.10 2.17
N ALA A 70 7.68 15.07 1.73
CA ALA A 70 6.33 14.82 2.18
C ALA A 70 6.26 14.56 3.70
N ALA A 71 7.22 13.82 4.25
CA ALA A 71 7.32 13.59 5.69
C ALA A 71 7.52 14.91 6.45
N ILE A 72 8.50 15.73 6.04
CA ILE A 72 8.79 17.02 6.67
C ILE A 72 7.56 17.93 6.63
N LEU A 73 6.92 18.08 5.46
CA LEU A 73 5.73 18.90 5.32
C LEU A 73 4.56 18.38 6.16
N SER A 74 4.38 17.06 6.23
CA SER A 74 3.36 16.44 7.08
C SER A 74 3.57 16.75 8.55
N PHE A 75 4.81 16.65 9.06
CA PHE A 75 5.13 17.00 10.44
C PHE A 75 4.95 18.50 10.71
N ILE A 76 5.38 19.37 9.79
CA ILE A 76 5.20 20.83 9.95
C ILE A 76 3.72 21.18 10.08
N VAL A 77 2.87 20.63 9.21
CA VAL A 77 1.43 20.90 9.26
C VAL A 77 0.79 20.26 10.49
N MET A 78 1.20 19.05 10.86
CA MET A 78 0.74 18.35 12.05
C MET A 78 0.96 19.20 13.31
N PHE A 79 2.18 19.67 13.54
CA PHE A 79 2.52 20.47 14.72
C PHE A 79 1.97 21.90 14.68
N LYS A 80 1.77 22.51 13.49
CA LYS A 80 1.21 23.85 13.38
C LYS A 80 -0.31 23.88 13.51
N LYS A 81 -1.01 22.89 12.94
CA LYS A 81 -2.47 22.88 12.82
C LYS A 81 -3.18 22.24 14.03
N TYR A 82 -2.53 21.28 14.68
CA TYR A 82 -3.15 20.47 15.72
C TYR A 82 -2.39 20.58 17.03
N ASP A 83 -2.92 21.39 17.98
CA ASP A 83 -2.29 21.58 19.28
C ASP A 83 -2.22 20.29 20.10
N ILE A 84 -3.19 19.37 19.91
CA ILE A 84 -3.20 18.05 20.58
C ILE A 84 -2.02 17.17 20.21
N LEU A 85 -1.35 17.41 19.08
CA LEU A 85 -0.17 16.68 18.63
C LEU A 85 1.13 17.43 18.90
N ARG A 86 1.07 18.62 19.49
CA ARG A 86 2.26 19.33 19.93
C ARG A 86 2.81 18.67 21.18
N THR A 87 4.06 18.29 21.10
CA THR A 87 4.81 17.73 22.24
C THR A 87 5.15 18.86 23.22
N HIS A 88 4.70 18.75 24.46
CA HIS A 88 5.11 19.61 25.56
C HIS A 88 6.23 18.95 26.37
N ARG A 89 6.94 19.74 27.18
CA ARG A 89 8.05 19.17 27.98
C ARG A 89 7.63 18.05 28.92
N ASP A 90 6.38 18.10 29.39
CA ASP A 90 5.80 17.14 30.30
C ASP A 90 5.39 15.82 29.62
N ASP A 91 5.36 15.82 28.26
CA ASP A 91 5.02 14.64 27.45
C ASP A 91 6.23 13.71 27.20
N TYR A 92 7.45 14.13 27.58
CA TYR A 92 8.65 13.30 27.47
C TYR A 92 8.75 12.23 28.56
N TYR A 93 7.59 11.67 28.92
CA TYR A 93 7.52 10.51 29.79
C TYR A 93 7.54 9.23 28.97
N MET A 94 8.48 8.34 29.28
CA MET A 94 8.63 7.07 28.56
C MET A 94 7.72 6.02 29.19
N ASP A 95 6.54 5.82 28.59
CA ASP A 95 5.63 4.74 28.99
C ASP A 95 6.05 3.42 28.34
N TRP A 96 6.81 2.61 29.09
CA TRP A 96 7.27 1.30 28.63
C TRP A 96 6.13 0.34 28.29
N ASN A 97 5.00 0.42 28.97
CA ASN A 97 3.84 -0.43 28.70
C ASN A 97 3.20 -0.06 27.37
N GLY A 98 3.04 1.24 27.10
CA GLY A 98 2.55 1.74 25.81
C GLY A 98 3.47 1.38 24.65
N ILE A 99 4.79 1.54 24.84
CA ILE A 99 5.80 1.16 23.83
C ILE A 99 5.73 -0.35 23.55
N TRP A 100 5.68 -1.19 24.59
CA TRP A 100 5.60 -2.63 24.42
C TRP A 100 4.32 -3.07 23.72
N HIS A 101 3.20 -2.42 24.04
CA HIS A 101 1.92 -2.69 23.38
C HIS A 101 1.98 -2.34 21.89
N MET A 102 2.51 -1.18 21.53
CA MET A 102 2.71 -0.77 20.13
C MET A 102 3.67 -1.70 19.38
N LEU A 103 4.78 -2.10 20.00
CA LEU A 103 5.74 -3.03 19.41
C LEU A 103 5.11 -4.41 19.19
N SER A 104 4.32 -4.90 20.11
CA SER A 104 3.62 -6.19 19.99
C SER A 104 2.68 -6.19 18.78
N ILE A 105 1.85 -5.15 18.62
CA ILE A 105 0.96 -5.01 17.47
C ILE A 105 1.77 -4.86 16.17
N GLY A 106 2.80 -4.02 16.19
CA GLY A 106 3.68 -3.81 15.03
C GLY A 106 4.39 -5.08 14.59
N LEU A 107 4.89 -5.88 15.55
CA LEU A 107 5.55 -7.15 15.27
C LEU A 107 4.59 -8.18 14.65
N GLN A 108 3.36 -8.26 15.17
CA GLN A 108 2.33 -9.14 14.60
C GLN A 108 2.02 -8.77 13.14
N MET A 109 1.88 -7.47 12.86
CA MET A 109 1.67 -6.98 11.49
C MET A 109 2.89 -7.26 10.59
N ALA A 110 4.10 -7.03 11.09
CA ALA A 110 5.33 -7.30 10.35
C ALA A 110 5.48 -8.79 10.02
N LEU A 111 5.18 -9.69 10.98
CA LEU A 111 5.19 -11.14 10.75
C LEU A 111 4.16 -11.55 9.71
N ASN A 112 2.95 -11.00 9.76
CA ASN A 112 1.91 -11.27 8.77
C ASN A 112 2.36 -10.92 7.35
N TYR A 113 2.91 -9.71 7.15
CA TYR A 113 3.45 -9.30 5.85
C TYR A 113 4.65 -10.13 5.42
N SER A 114 5.54 -10.51 6.36
CA SER A 114 6.71 -11.33 6.07
C SER A 114 6.32 -12.74 5.63
N ILE A 115 5.38 -13.37 6.31
CA ILE A 115 4.86 -14.70 5.94
C ILE A 115 4.24 -14.66 4.53
N THR A 116 3.43 -13.63 4.26
CA THR A 116 2.84 -13.43 2.93
C THR A 116 3.91 -13.23 1.86
N ALA A 117 4.94 -12.43 2.14
CA ALA A 117 6.05 -12.21 1.21
C ALA A 117 6.83 -13.50 0.94
N ILE A 118 7.14 -14.29 1.97
CA ILE A 118 7.81 -15.60 1.82
C ILE A 118 6.93 -16.53 0.99
N GLY A 119 5.63 -16.60 1.26
CA GLY A 119 4.69 -17.40 0.47
C GLY A 119 4.66 -17.01 -1.00
N THR A 120 4.65 -15.71 -1.31
CA THR A 120 4.72 -15.25 -2.71
C THR A 120 6.05 -15.56 -3.37
N MET A 121 7.18 -15.52 -2.64
CA MET A 121 8.50 -15.92 -3.16
C MET A 121 8.57 -17.41 -3.48
N ILE A 122 8.06 -18.27 -2.60
CA ILE A 122 8.00 -19.73 -2.83
C ILE A 122 7.11 -20.03 -4.05
N PHE A 123 5.95 -19.37 -4.12
CA PHE A 123 5.04 -19.52 -5.24
C PHE A 123 5.69 -19.06 -6.57
N GLN A 124 6.39 -17.93 -6.57
CA GLN A 124 7.13 -17.46 -7.73
C GLN A 124 8.23 -18.43 -8.15
N ALA A 125 8.96 -19.01 -7.20
CA ALA A 125 9.98 -20.05 -7.49
C ALA A 125 9.35 -21.28 -8.14
N ALA A 126 8.19 -21.73 -7.67
CA ALA A 126 7.46 -22.84 -8.28
C ALA A 126 7.00 -22.51 -9.72
N VAL A 127 6.49 -21.30 -9.96
CA VAL A 127 6.07 -20.87 -11.30
C VAL A 127 7.26 -20.82 -12.27
N ASN A 128 8.45 -20.47 -11.80
CA ASN A 128 9.64 -20.38 -12.65
C ASN A 128 10.04 -21.74 -13.27
N VAL A 129 9.63 -22.86 -12.68
CA VAL A 129 9.89 -24.21 -13.22
C VAL A 129 9.14 -24.47 -14.53
N PHE A 130 8.02 -23.78 -14.78
CA PHE A 130 7.17 -23.99 -15.97
C PHE A 130 7.66 -23.26 -17.23
N GLY A 131 8.79 -22.59 -17.17
CA GLY A 131 9.41 -21.91 -18.30
C GLY A 131 8.99 -20.46 -18.48
N SER A 132 9.71 -19.76 -19.36
CA SER A 132 9.62 -18.30 -19.49
C SER A 132 8.24 -17.81 -19.96
N GLN A 133 7.55 -18.58 -20.77
CA GLN A 133 6.23 -18.23 -21.29
C GLN A 133 5.18 -18.18 -20.17
N VAL A 134 5.14 -19.24 -19.34
CA VAL A 134 4.21 -19.29 -18.20
C VAL A 134 4.54 -18.22 -17.18
N VAL A 135 5.82 -17.97 -16.92
CA VAL A 135 6.28 -16.90 -16.01
C VAL A 135 5.84 -15.53 -16.51
N ALA A 136 5.97 -15.23 -17.80
CA ALA A 136 5.52 -13.96 -18.38
C ALA A 136 4.00 -13.79 -18.25
N SER A 137 3.23 -14.82 -18.61
CA SER A 137 1.77 -14.83 -18.50
C SER A 137 1.29 -14.66 -17.05
N PHE A 138 1.89 -15.38 -16.12
CA PHE A 138 1.61 -15.28 -14.69
C PHE A 138 1.94 -13.88 -14.15
N THR A 139 3.10 -13.32 -14.53
CA THR A 139 3.52 -11.98 -14.09
C THR A 139 2.56 -10.90 -14.58
N ALA A 140 2.14 -10.97 -15.84
CA ALA A 140 1.15 -10.06 -16.40
C ALA A 140 -0.20 -10.18 -15.67
N ALA A 141 -0.69 -11.40 -15.48
CA ALA A 141 -1.93 -11.66 -14.75
C ALA A 141 -1.87 -11.18 -13.30
N SER A 142 -0.75 -11.40 -12.61
CA SER A 142 -0.53 -10.92 -11.24
C SER A 142 -0.58 -9.39 -11.15
N LYS A 143 -0.03 -8.68 -12.15
CA LYS A 143 -0.12 -7.20 -12.20
C LYS A 143 -1.56 -6.73 -12.38
N VAL A 144 -2.33 -7.38 -13.28
CA VAL A 144 -3.76 -7.08 -13.47
C VAL A 144 -4.53 -7.32 -12.17
N ASN A 145 -4.31 -8.47 -11.56
CA ASN A 145 -4.94 -8.84 -10.30
C ASN A 145 -4.61 -7.84 -9.17
N ASN A 146 -3.36 -7.42 -9.04
CA ASN A 146 -2.94 -6.43 -8.06
C ASN A 146 -3.64 -5.08 -8.26
N ILE A 147 -3.81 -4.63 -9.51
CA ILE A 147 -4.55 -3.39 -9.81
C ILE A 147 -6.01 -3.54 -9.35
N ALA A 148 -6.67 -4.65 -9.68
CA ALA A 148 -8.06 -4.90 -9.32
C ALA A 148 -8.27 -4.97 -7.80
N THR A 149 -7.31 -5.53 -7.05
CA THR A 149 -7.43 -5.79 -5.61
C THR A 149 -6.84 -4.71 -4.71
N GLN A 150 -6.17 -3.69 -5.27
CA GLN A 150 -5.51 -2.63 -4.51
C GLN A 150 -6.44 -1.88 -3.53
N THR A 151 -7.74 -1.89 -3.78
CA THR A 151 -8.74 -1.26 -2.92
C THR A 151 -8.90 -2.00 -1.58
N MET A 152 -8.66 -3.32 -1.51
CA MET A 152 -8.90 -4.14 -0.31
C MET A 152 -8.02 -3.74 0.89
N PRO A 153 -6.68 -3.63 0.78
CA PRO A 153 -5.84 -3.18 1.89
C PRO A 153 -6.21 -1.78 2.39
N THR A 154 -6.66 -0.91 1.48
CA THR A 154 -7.09 0.46 1.81
C THR A 154 -8.36 0.45 2.65
N LEU A 155 -9.33 -0.41 2.33
CA LEU A 155 -10.54 -0.61 3.13
C LEU A 155 -10.20 -1.13 4.53
N GLY A 156 -9.25 -2.07 4.65
CA GLY A 156 -8.76 -2.56 5.93
C GLY A 156 -8.20 -1.43 6.81
N THR A 157 -7.38 -0.56 6.24
CA THR A 157 -6.83 0.61 6.94
C THR A 157 -7.93 1.59 7.36
N ALA A 158 -8.92 1.85 6.52
CA ALA A 158 -10.05 2.72 6.83
C ALA A 158 -10.91 2.14 7.96
N ALA A 159 -11.20 0.83 7.91
CA ALA A 159 -11.93 0.12 8.96
C ALA A 159 -11.19 0.16 10.30
N ALA A 160 -9.88 -0.07 10.31
CA ALA A 160 -9.05 0.00 11.50
C ALA A 160 -9.09 1.40 12.13
N THR A 161 -8.96 2.46 11.31
CA THR A 161 -9.06 3.85 11.77
C THR A 161 -10.44 4.16 12.35
N TYR A 162 -11.51 3.75 11.67
CA TYR A 162 -12.87 3.93 12.15
C TYR A 162 -13.14 3.21 13.48
N CYS A 163 -12.71 1.95 13.58
CA CYS A 163 -12.86 1.17 14.80
C CYS A 163 -12.06 1.79 15.96
N GLY A 164 -10.81 2.20 15.71
CA GLY A 164 -9.96 2.82 16.74
C GLY A 164 -10.57 4.13 17.28
N GLN A 165 -11.08 5.00 16.41
CA GLN A 165 -11.73 6.25 16.81
C GLN A 165 -13.00 6.00 17.64
N ASN A 166 -13.85 5.04 17.25
CA ASN A 166 -15.07 4.73 17.98
C ASN A 166 -14.79 3.99 19.28
N LEU A 167 -13.74 3.15 19.32
CA LEU A 167 -13.29 2.49 20.54
C LEU A 167 -12.81 3.52 21.57
N GLY A 168 -11.95 4.46 21.15
CA GLY A 168 -11.49 5.54 22.02
C GLY A 168 -12.61 6.46 22.52
N ALA A 169 -13.70 6.58 21.76
CA ALA A 169 -14.89 7.32 22.15
C ALA A 169 -15.91 6.51 22.97
N GLY A 170 -15.64 5.22 23.27
CA GLY A 170 -16.56 4.32 23.98
C GLY A 170 -17.83 3.94 23.21
N LYS A 171 -17.87 4.16 21.88
CA LYS A 171 -19.07 3.97 21.04
C LYS A 171 -19.09 2.60 20.37
N TYR A 172 -19.21 1.53 21.13
CA TYR A 172 -19.16 0.16 20.65
C TYR A 172 -20.24 -0.18 19.60
N ASP A 173 -21.46 0.34 19.77
CA ASP A 173 -22.56 0.12 18.81
C ASP A 173 -22.21 0.61 17.40
N ARG A 174 -21.43 1.69 17.31
CA ARG A 174 -20.97 2.22 16.03
C ARG A 174 -19.94 1.30 15.38
N ILE A 175 -19.09 0.65 16.17
CA ILE A 175 -18.09 -0.30 15.65
C ILE A 175 -18.80 -1.45 14.95
N PHE A 176 -19.80 -2.06 15.59
CA PHE A 176 -20.56 -3.16 14.98
C PHE A 176 -21.29 -2.75 13.69
N LYS A 177 -21.95 -1.58 13.69
CA LYS A 177 -22.62 -1.06 12.49
C LYS A 177 -21.63 -0.75 11.38
N GLY A 178 -20.48 -0.13 11.71
CA GLY A 178 -19.42 0.18 10.76
C GLY A 178 -18.78 -1.07 10.16
N MET A 179 -18.49 -2.07 10.99
CA MET A 179 -17.96 -3.37 10.52
C MET A 179 -18.92 -4.06 9.55
N LYS A 180 -20.23 -4.06 9.85
CA LYS A 180 -21.25 -4.59 8.95
C LYS A 180 -21.24 -3.84 7.61
N SER A 181 -21.19 -2.52 7.63
CA SER A 181 -21.10 -1.72 6.40
C SER A 181 -19.81 -1.99 5.62
N CYS A 182 -18.68 -2.08 6.32
CA CYS A 182 -17.39 -2.41 5.72
C CYS A 182 -17.42 -3.78 5.03
N PHE A 183 -18.05 -4.78 5.66
CA PHE A 183 -18.21 -6.11 5.09
C PHE A 183 -18.95 -6.09 3.75
N PHE A 184 -20.08 -5.37 3.66
CA PHE A 184 -20.80 -5.22 2.40
C PHE A 184 -20.02 -4.46 1.33
N ILE A 185 -19.27 -3.42 1.73
CA ILE A 185 -18.39 -2.69 0.81
C ILE A 185 -17.28 -3.61 0.30
N CYS A 186 -16.68 -4.43 1.17
CA CYS A 186 -15.65 -5.41 0.76
C CYS A 186 -16.21 -6.42 -0.25
N ILE A 187 -17.40 -6.96 -0.02
CA ILE A 187 -18.06 -7.85 -1.00
C ILE A 187 -18.27 -7.13 -2.34
N GLY A 188 -18.80 -5.90 -2.31
CA GLY A 188 -18.98 -5.11 -3.53
C GLY A 188 -17.68 -4.88 -4.29
N CYS A 189 -16.59 -4.55 -3.57
CA CYS A 189 -15.26 -4.39 -4.17
C CYS A 189 -14.70 -5.72 -4.69
N ALA A 190 -14.94 -6.85 -4.01
CA ALA A 190 -14.51 -8.17 -4.46
C ALA A 190 -15.22 -8.56 -5.76
N VAL A 191 -16.54 -8.37 -5.84
CA VAL A 191 -17.32 -8.60 -7.06
C VAL A 191 -16.82 -7.72 -8.21
N LEU A 192 -16.54 -6.44 -7.93
CA LEU A 192 -16.00 -5.51 -8.93
C LEU A 192 -14.62 -5.95 -9.42
N ALA A 193 -13.73 -6.34 -8.49
CA ALA A 193 -12.39 -6.84 -8.83
C ALA A 193 -12.47 -8.13 -9.66
N ALA A 194 -13.36 -9.06 -9.31
CA ALA A 194 -13.60 -10.27 -10.08
C ALA A 194 -14.14 -9.95 -11.49
N ALA A 195 -15.05 -8.98 -11.60
CA ALA A 195 -15.56 -8.52 -12.89
C ALA A 195 -14.44 -7.90 -13.75
N ILE A 196 -13.60 -7.05 -13.16
CA ILE A 196 -12.43 -6.46 -13.86
C ILE A 196 -11.50 -7.57 -14.35
N ASN A 197 -11.15 -8.53 -13.51
CA ASN A 197 -10.28 -9.65 -13.87
C ASN A 197 -10.87 -10.49 -15.02
N CYS A 198 -12.18 -10.75 -15.01
CA CYS A 198 -12.83 -11.61 -16.01
C CYS A 198 -13.09 -10.88 -17.33
N PHE A 199 -13.54 -9.63 -17.30
CA PHE A 199 -13.98 -8.90 -18.51
C PHE A 199 -12.89 -7.97 -19.08
N VAL A 200 -12.14 -7.29 -18.22
CA VAL A 200 -11.10 -6.34 -18.65
C VAL A 200 -9.73 -7.00 -18.69
N GLY A 201 -9.52 -8.04 -17.88
CA GLY A 201 -8.26 -8.79 -17.79
C GLY A 201 -7.64 -9.17 -19.13
N PRO A 202 -8.40 -9.76 -20.09
CA PRO A 202 -7.84 -10.12 -21.39
C PRO A 202 -7.21 -8.96 -22.16
N HIS A 203 -7.83 -7.78 -22.09
CA HIS A 203 -7.32 -6.57 -22.76
C HIS A 203 -6.09 -6.01 -22.02
N MET A 204 -6.11 -6.03 -20.69
CA MET A 204 -5.01 -5.52 -19.88
C MET A 204 -3.75 -6.39 -19.99
N ILE A 205 -3.89 -7.71 -20.16
CA ILE A 205 -2.75 -8.62 -20.35
C ILE A 205 -1.90 -8.19 -21.54
N GLY A 206 -2.54 -7.74 -22.63
CA GLY A 206 -1.86 -7.23 -23.83
C GLY A 206 -0.99 -5.99 -23.58
N TRP A 207 -1.22 -5.23 -22.51
CA TRP A 207 -0.36 -4.09 -22.16
C TRP A 207 0.95 -4.51 -21.48
N PHE A 208 0.99 -5.71 -20.90
CA PHE A 208 2.16 -6.21 -20.15
C PHE A 208 2.99 -7.24 -20.91
N ILE A 209 2.45 -7.81 -21.99
CA ILE A 209 3.15 -8.80 -22.84
C ILE A 209 3.28 -8.22 -24.24
N THR A 210 4.52 -8.12 -24.73
CA THR A 210 4.79 -7.69 -26.10
C THR A 210 4.44 -8.83 -27.05
N SER A 211 3.45 -8.66 -27.92
CA SER A 211 2.96 -9.66 -28.87
C SER A 211 2.43 -10.94 -28.19
N PRO A 212 1.36 -10.84 -27.37
CA PRO A 212 0.84 -11.98 -26.65
C PRO A 212 0.30 -13.05 -27.61
N THR A 213 0.69 -14.30 -27.37
CA THR A 213 0.09 -15.44 -28.09
C THR A 213 -1.24 -15.83 -27.46
N ALA A 214 -2.08 -16.59 -28.19
CA ALA A 214 -3.32 -17.10 -27.63
C ALA A 214 -3.09 -17.99 -26.39
N ALA A 215 -1.98 -18.71 -26.34
CA ALA A 215 -1.58 -19.52 -25.19
C ALA A 215 -1.23 -18.65 -23.97
N ASP A 216 -0.56 -17.50 -24.16
CA ASP A 216 -0.22 -16.60 -23.05
C ASP A 216 -1.47 -16.02 -22.40
N ILE A 217 -2.46 -15.64 -23.22
CA ILE A 217 -3.73 -15.13 -22.73
C ILE A 217 -4.50 -16.23 -21.99
N ASP A 218 -4.50 -17.47 -22.49
CA ASP A 218 -5.19 -18.59 -21.84
C ASP A 218 -4.58 -18.92 -20.46
N TYR A 219 -3.24 -19.00 -20.35
CA TYR A 219 -2.57 -19.19 -19.06
C TYR A 219 -2.88 -18.06 -18.07
N ALA A 220 -2.79 -16.81 -18.51
CA ALA A 220 -3.08 -15.65 -17.68
C ALA A 220 -4.53 -15.65 -17.23
N MET A 221 -5.48 -15.96 -18.12
CA MET A 221 -6.91 -16.00 -17.80
C MET A 221 -7.29 -17.16 -16.87
N LYS A 222 -6.66 -18.31 -16.98
CA LYS A 222 -6.85 -19.40 -16.02
C LYS A 222 -6.48 -18.95 -14.62
N TYR A 223 -5.34 -18.27 -14.44
CA TYR A 223 -4.96 -17.72 -13.16
C TYR A 223 -5.97 -16.69 -12.65
N LEU A 224 -6.36 -15.71 -13.49
CA LEU A 224 -7.29 -14.65 -13.08
C LEU A 224 -8.68 -15.20 -12.69
N ARG A 225 -9.18 -16.20 -13.40
CA ARG A 225 -10.46 -16.86 -13.06
C ARG A 225 -10.40 -17.56 -11.71
N ILE A 226 -9.33 -18.34 -11.47
CA ILE A 226 -9.12 -19.01 -10.19
C ILE A 226 -9.01 -17.98 -9.08
N ALA A 227 -8.16 -16.97 -9.24
CA ALA A 227 -7.99 -15.90 -8.26
C ALA A 227 -9.31 -15.18 -7.95
N SER A 228 -10.15 -14.93 -8.96
CA SER A 228 -11.44 -14.26 -8.80
C SER A 228 -12.46 -15.08 -7.98
N VAL A 229 -12.44 -16.40 -8.11
CA VAL A 229 -13.32 -17.29 -7.30
C VAL A 229 -12.92 -17.23 -5.81
N PHE A 230 -11.63 -17.17 -5.51
CA PHE A 230 -11.14 -17.11 -4.13
C PHE A 230 -11.20 -15.71 -3.50
N MET A 231 -11.58 -14.67 -4.26
CA MET A 231 -11.83 -13.33 -3.75
C MET A 231 -13.24 -13.13 -3.19
N LEU A 232 -14.18 -13.93 -3.63
CA LEU A 232 -15.61 -13.89 -3.22
C LEU A 232 -15.84 -14.75 -1.99
#